data_706310230adba9f9f1c075aa35c8219a
#
_entry.id   706310230adba9f9f1c075aa35c8219a
#
_cell.length_a   1.000
_cell.length_b   1.000
_cell.length_c   1.000
_cell.angle_alpha   90.00
_cell.angle_beta   90.00
_cell.angle_gamma   90.00
#
_symmetry.space_group_name_H-M   'P 1'
#
loop_
_entity.id
_entity.type
_entity.pdbx_description
1 polymer ?
#
loop_
_entity_poly.entity_id
_entity_poly.type
_entity_poly.pdbx_seq_one_letter_code
_entity_poly.pdbx_strand_id
1 'polypeptide(L)'
;MKKKKLKITEMQAYVDEIDECIRAMDAPRKEMCDTYPPNVVMASMLEVSLRMFLLASGSAGVLKIFAGCVSNVSTMGPLIDAMIASGQPTDPFNFKEFTNLNIVPNDETLH
;
A
#
# COMPACT_ATOMS: atom_id res chain seq x y z
N MET A 1 4.35 -17.75 -22.46
CA MET A 1 5.60 -17.33 -21.81
C MET A 1 5.55 -17.64 -20.33
N LYS A 2 6.58 -18.24 -19.80
CA LYS A 2 6.62 -18.57 -18.37
C LYS A 2 6.72 -17.28 -17.57
N LYS A 3 5.86 -17.15 -16.56
CA LYS A 3 5.98 -16.07 -15.60
C LYS A 3 7.25 -16.24 -14.79
N LYS A 4 8.04 -15.21 -14.73
CA LYS A 4 9.26 -15.23 -13.94
C LYS A 4 8.90 -15.01 -12.48
N LYS A 5 9.17 -16.01 -11.64
CA LYS A 5 9.06 -15.81 -10.20
C LYS A 5 10.26 -15.02 -9.71
N LEU A 6 9.99 -13.99 -8.93
CA LEU A 6 11.07 -13.23 -8.29
C LEU A 6 11.78 -14.11 -7.26
N LYS A 7 13.11 -14.04 -7.24
CA LYS A 7 13.88 -14.66 -6.17
C LYS A 7 13.64 -13.92 -4.86
N ILE A 8 13.87 -14.60 -3.73
CA ILE A 8 13.69 -13.99 -2.40
C ILE A 8 14.45 -12.66 -2.29
N THR A 9 15.68 -12.61 -2.81
CA THR A 9 16.49 -11.39 -2.81
C THR A 9 15.88 -10.27 -3.65
N GLU A 10 15.28 -10.63 -4.79
CA GLU A 10 14.58 -9.67 -5.65
C GLU A 10 13.30 -9.17 -4.99
N MET A 11 12.57 -10.05 -4.32
CA MET A 11 11.37 -9.67 -3.57
C MET A 11 11.72 -8.73 -2.42
N GLN A 12 12.81 -8.99 -1.72
CA GLN A 12 13.25 -8.14 -0.62
C GLN A 12 13.64 -6.75 -1.13
N ALA A 13 14.38 -6.68 -2.23
CA ALA A 13 14.72 -5.41 -2.87
C ALA A 13 13.48 -4.63 -3.29
N TYR A 14 12.47 -5.33 -3.78
CA TYR A 14 11.19 -4.75 -4.18
C TYR A 14 10.46 -4.14 -2.99
N VAL A 15 10.37 -4.89 -1.89
CA VAL A 15 9.74 -4.42 -0.65
C VAL A 15 10.49 -3.21 -0.09
N ASP A 16 11.82 -3.25 -0.11
CA ASP A 16 12.65 -2.14 0.36
C ASP A 16 12.44 -0.88 -0.47
N GLU A 17 12.30 -1.03 -1.78
CA GLU A 17 12.03 0.08 -2.70
C GLU A 17 10.66 0.70 -2.43
N ILE A 18 9.64 -0.13 -2.20
CA ILE A 18 8.30 0.34 -1.82
C ILE A 18 8.37 1.11 -0.51
N ASP A 19 9.09 0.58 0.48
CA ASP A 19 9.24 1.21 1.78
C ASP A 19 9.94 2.57 1.68
N GLU A 20 11.00 2.66 0.87
CA GLU A 20 11.66 3.94 0.59
C GLU A 20 10.71 4.94 -0.06
N CYS A 21 9.94 4.49 -1.03
CA CYS A 21 8.96 5.32 -1.72
C CYS A 21 7.90 5.84 -0.77
N ILE A 22 7.40 4.98 0.12
CA ILE A 22 6.43 5.37 1.14
C ILE A 22 7.02 6.46 2.04
N ARG A 23 8.25 6.28 2.52
CA ARG A 23 8.91 7.29 3.37
C ARG A 23 9.09 8.63 2.64
N ALA A 24 9.36 8.57 1.34
CA ALA A 24 9.49 9.78 0.53
C ALA A 24 8.17 10.55 0.39
N MET A 25 7.03 9.91 0.57
CA MET A 25 5.72 10.55 0.51
C MET A 25 5.34 11.31 1.77
N ASP A 26 6.07 11.08 2.88
CA ASP A 26 5.69 11.64 4.18
C ASP A 26 5.73 13.16 4.19
N ALA A 27 6.79 13.78 3.68
CA ALA A 27 6.92 15.24 3.67
C ALA A 27 5.86 15.94 2.82
N PRO A 28 5.60 15.51 1.55
CA PRO A 28 4.51 16.08 0.76
C PRO A 28 3.14 15.89 1.40
N ARG A 29 2.91 14.74 2.04
CA ARG A 29 1.65 14.48 2.74
C ARG A 29 1.44 15.48 3.89
N LYS A 30 2.48 15.69 4.70
CA LYS A 30 2.42 16.64 5.81
C LYS A 30 2.14 18.07 5.31
N GLU A 31 2.80 18.45 4.23
CA GLU A 31 2.60 19.74 3.60
C GLU A 31 1.16 19.91 3.11
N MET A 32 0.58 18.87 2.50
CA MET A 32 -0.82 18.91 2.09
C MET A 32 -1.77 19.03 3.27
N CYS A 33 -1.44 18.41 4.40
CA CYS A 33 -2.24 18.49 5.62
C CYS A 33 -2.24 19.89 6.25
N ASP A 34 -1.32 20.77 5.88
CA ASP A 34 -1.35 22.16 6.30
C ASP A 34 -2.48 22.94 5.61
N THR A 35 -2.89 22.51 4.41
CA THR A 35 -3.94 23.16 3.63
C THR A 35 -5.27 22.44 3.68
N TYR A 36 -5.23 21.10 3.69
CA TYR A 36 -6.42 20.23 3.62
C TYR A 36 -6.54 19.37 4.87
N PRO A 37 -7.77 19.04 5.30
CA PRO A 37 -7.95 18.08 6.40
C PRO A 37 -7.32 16.72 6.08
N PRO A 38 -6.78 16.00 7.09
CA PRO A 38 -6.13 14.70 6.85
C PRO A 38 -7.00 13.66 6.13
N ASN A 39 -8.30 13.61 6.43
CA ASN A 39 -9.20 12.68 5.75
C ASN A 39 -9.37 12.99 4.28
N VAL A 40 -9.32 14.27 3.89
CA VAL A 40 -9.38 14.67 2.49
C VAL A 40 -8.09 14.25 1.77
N VAL A 41 -6.94 14.44 2.44
CA VAL A 41 -5.65 14.01 1.88
C VAL A 41 -5.63 12.49 1.67
N MET A 42 -6.08 11.73 2.66
CA MET A 42 -6.12 10.26 2.56
C MET A 42 -7.05 9.79 1.42
N ALA A 43 -8.25 10.36 1.34
CA ALA A 43 -9.19 10.02 0.28
C ALA A 43 -8.64 10.37 -1.11
N SER A 44 -7.96 11.49 -1.22
CA SER A 44 -7.34 11.92 -2.48
C SER A 44 -6.21 10.98 -2.90
N MET A 45 -5.39 10.54 -1.95
CA MET A 45 -4.31 9.58 -2.20
C MET A 45 -4.88 8.25 -2.70
N LEU A 46 -5.93 7.76 -2.06
CA LEU A 46 -6.57 6.53 -2.48
C LEU A 46 -7.17 6.66 -3.88
N GLU A 47 -7.88 7.76 -4.14
CA GLU A 47 -8.52 8.00 -5.43
C GLU A 47 -7.50 8.03 -6.57
N VAL A 48 -6.42 8.79 -6.41
CA VAL A 48 -5.40 8.88 -7.46
C VAL A 48 -4.70 7.54 -7.67
N SER A 49 -4.44 6.81 -6.59
CA SER A 49 -3.84 5.48 -6.68
C SER A 49 -4.72 4.52 -7.46
N LEU A 50 -6.03 4.54 -7.20
CA LEU A 50 -7.00 3.72 -7.92
C LEU A 50 -7.03 4.06 -9.41
N ARG A 51 -7.03 5.35 -9.74
CA ARG A 51 -6.98 5.79 -11.15
C ARG A 51 -5.72 5.29 -11.84
N MET A 52 -4.58 5.37 -11.16
CA MET A 52 -3.31 4.89 -11.72
C MET A 52 -3.35 3.38 -11.98
N PHE A 53 -3.85 2.60 -11.02
CA PHE A 53 -3.99 1.15 -11.19
C PHE A 53 -4.98 0.80 -12.30
N LEU A 54 -6.10 1.51 -12.40
CA LEU A 54 -7.07 1.29 -13.47
C LEU A 54 -6.46 1.52 -14.85
N LEU A 55 -5.69 2.59 -14.99
CA LEU A 55 -5.03 2.90 -16.25
C LEU A 55 -3.91 1.92 -16.58
N ALA A 56 -3.23 1.39 -15.56
CA ALA A 56 -2.11 0.47 -15.77
C ALA A 56 -2.55 -0.97 -16.01
N SER A 57 -3.57 -1.45 -15.31
CA SER A 57 -3.90 -2.88 -15.31
C SER A 57 -5.38 -3.19 -15.59
N GLY A 58 -6.20 -2.17 -15.79
CA GLY A 58 -7.62 -2.34 -16.06
C GLY A 58 -8.42 -2.78 -14.84
N SER A 59 -9.73 -2.97 -15.04
CA SER A 59 -10.63 -3.32 -13.93
C SER A 59 -10.32 -4.67 -13.30
N ALA A 60 -9.97 -5.67 -14.11
CA ALA A 60 -9.64 -7.00 -13.59
C ALA A 60 -8.39 -6.95 -12.71
N GLY A 61 -7.37 -6.18 -13.11
CA GLY A 61 -6.16 -6.01 -12.32
C GLY A 61 -6.42 -5.32 -10.99
N VAL A 62 -7.24 -4.27 -11.00
CA VAL A 62 -7.62 -3.55 -9.79
C VAL A 62 -8.39 -4.46 -8.84
N LEU A 63 -9.33 -5.26 -9.35
CA LEU A 63 -10.09 -6.20 -8.52
C LEU A 63 -9.19 -7.24 -7.87
N LYS A 64 -8.15 -7.70 -8.56
CA LYS A 64 -7.16 -8.62 -7.98
C LYS A 64 -6.39 -7.96 -6.84
N ILE A 65 -5.95 -6.72 -7.03
CA ILE A 65 -5.24 -5.97 -6.00
C ILE A 65 -6.13 -5.80 -4.76
N PHE A 66 -7.39 -5.41 -4.96
CA PHE A 66 -8.33 -5.26 -3.87
C PHE A 66 -8.61 -6.56 -3.14
N ALA A 67 -8.79 -7.67 -3.88
CA ALA A 67 -9.00 -8.96 -3.26
C ALA A 67 -7.84 -9.34 -2.34
N GLY A 68 -6.61 -9.11 -2.79
CA GLY A 68 -5.42 -9.32 -1.98
C GLY A 68 -5.38 -8.43 -0.75
N CYS A 69 -5.70 -7.14 -0.91
CA CYS A 69 -5.76 -6.20 0.21
C CYS A 69 -6.81 -6.59 1.23
N VAL A 70 -8.02 -6.97 0.79
CA VAL A 70 -9.09 -7.40 1.69
C VAL A 70 -8.65 -8.62 2.50
N SER A 71 -8.04 -9.60 1.84
CA SER A 71 -7.53 -10.80 2.51
C SER A 71 -6.50 -10.44 3.59
N ASN A 72 -5.55 -9.59 3.26
CA ASN A 72 -4.49 -9.20 4.20
C ASN A 72 -5.01 -8.35 5.35
N VAL A 73 -5.91 -7.41 5.07
CA VAL A 73 -6.55 -6.60 6.12
C VAL A 73 -7.35 -7.50 7.05
N SER A 74 -8.06 -8.49 6.52
CA SER A 74 -8.82 -9.43 7.33
C SER A 74 -7.91 -10.24 8.26
N THR A 75 -6.75 -10.66 7.77
CA THR A 75 -5.77 -11.41 8.56
C THR A 75 -5.12 -10.53 9.63
N MET A 76 -4.76 -9.31 9.28
CA MET A 76 -4.07 -8.39 10.17
C MET A 76 -5.02 -7.59 11.08
N GLY A 77 -6.30 -7.59 10.76
CA GLY A 77 -7.30 -6.75 11.42
C GLY A 77 -7.29 -6.86 12.94
N PRO A 78 -7.36 -8.08 13.52
CA PRO A 78 -7.36 -8.21 14.97
C PRO A 78 -6.13 -7.61 15.65
N LEU A 79 -4.96 -7.77 15.04
CA LEU A 79 -3.72 -7.18 15.56
C LEU A 79 -3.77 -5.66 15.51
N ILE A 80 -4.17 -5.12 14.37
CA ILE A 80 -4.26 -3.67 14.17
C ILE A 80 -5.29 -3.06 15.12
N ASP A 81 -6.45 -3.69 15.25
CA ASP A 81 -7.50 -3.23 16.15
C ASP A 81 -7.01 -3.21 17.60
N ALA A 82 -6.23 -4.22 18.02
CA ALA A 82 -5.64 -4.27 19.34
C ALA A 82 -4.62 -3.15 19.55
N MET A 83 -3.82 -2.85 18.52
CA MET A 83 -2.85 -1.74 18.58
C MET A 83 -3.54 -0.39 18.72
N ILE A 84 -4.61 -0.17 17.96
CA ILE A 84 -5.41 1.05 18.05
C ILE A 84 -6.02 1.18 19.46
N ALA A 85 -6.61 0.10 19.97
CA ALA A 85 -7.24 0.09 21.27
C ALA A 85 -6.24 0.35 22.40
N SER A 86 -4.98 -0.08 22.25
CA SER A 86 -3.94 0.14 23.25
C SER A 86 -3.36 1.55 23.21
N GLY A 87 -3.73 2.37 22.22
CA GLY A 87 -3.22 3.72 22.07
C GLY A 87 -1.77 3.81 21.65
N GLN A 88 -1.21 2.75 21.08
CA GLN A 88 0.17 2.78 20.61
C GLN A 88 0.32 3.78 19.47
N PRO A 89 1.34 4.66 19.52
CA PRO A 89 1.59 5.58 18.43
C PRO A 89 2.02 4.79 17.19
N THR A 90 1.37 5.07 16.04
CA THR A 90 1.69 4.44 14.78
C THR A 90 1.91 5.51 13.73
N ASP A 91 2.98 5.37 12.95
CA ASP A 91 3.25 6.21 11.81
C ASP A 91 3.12 5.34 10.55
N PRO A 92 2.07 5.55 9.73
CA PRO A 92 1.84 4.70 8.56
C PRO A 92 2.98 4.77 7.54
N PHE A 93 3.76 5.84 7.54
CA PHE A 93 4.89 6.00 6.62
C PHE A 93 6.16 5.34 7.13
N ASN A 94 6.19 4.90 8.39
CA ASN A 94 7.33 4.22 9.01
C ASN A 94 6.93 2.95 9.74
N PHE A 95 5.73 2.44 9.46
CA PHE A 95 5.17 1.27 10.14
C PHE A 95 5.31 0.05 9.23
N LYS A 96 6.33 -0.75 9.46
CA LYS A 96 6.71 -1.87 8.61
C LYS A 96 5.62 -2.92 8.46
N GLU A 97 4.78 -3.12 9.46
CA GLU A 97 3.71 -4.10 9.43
C GLU A 97 2.69 -3.81 8.32
N PHE A 98 2.53 -2.54 7.94
CA PHE A 98 1.65 -2.16 6.84
C PHE A 98 2.21 -2.54 5.47
N THR A 99 3.51 -2.76 5.34
CA THR A 99 4.08 -3.19 4.06
C THR A 99 3.61 -4.59 3.67
N ASN A 100 3.06 -5.34 4.62
CA ASN A 100 2.55 -6.69 4.40
C ASN A 100 1.14 -6.72 3.82
N LEU A 101 0.59 -5.59 3.38
CA LEU A 101 -0.68 -5.57 2.65
C LEU A 101 -0.55 -6.20 1.26
N ASN A 102 0.66 -6.54 0.85
CA ASN A 102 0.94 -7.23 -0.42
C ASN A 102 0.46 -6.46 -1.65
N ILE A 103 0.53 -5.14 -1.59
CA ILE A 103 0.30 -4.31 -2.76
C ILE A 103 1.63 -4.22 -3.51
N VAL A 104 2.17 -5.39 -3.87
CA VAL A 104 3.40 -5.46 -4.64
C VAL A 104 3.00 -5.75 -6.08
N PRO A 105 3.20 -4.80 -7.00
CA PRO A 105 2.90 -5.03 -8.40
C PRO A 105 3.78 -6.16 -8.94
N ASN A 106 3.19 -7.04 -9.70
CA ASN A 106 3.91 -8.07 -10.43
C ASN A 106 3.40 -8.10 -11.87
N ASP A 107 4.00 -8.95 -12.68
CA ASP A 107 3.61 -9.06 -14.08
C ASP A 107 2.14 -9.41 -14.26
N GLU A 108 1.53 -10.11 -13.28
CA GLU A 108 0.12 -10.46 -13.33
C GLU A 108 -0.80 -9.27 -13.07
N THR A 109 -0.36 -8.34 -12.24
CA THR A 109 -1.19 -7.19 -11.85
C THR A 109 -1.04 -6.00 -12.79
N LEU A 110 0.05 -5.92 -13.52
CA LEU A 110 0.37 -4.76 -14.36
C LEU A 110 0.12 -4.98 -15.85
N HIS A 111 -0.48 -6.07 -16.20
CA HIS A 111 -0.80 -6.34 -17.62
C HIS A 111 -2.10 -5.67 -18.05
#